data_af75cd4ad77c8865c55ba75411a0054f
#
_entry.id   af75cd4ad77c8865c55ba75411a0054f
#
_cell.length_a   1.000
_cell.length_b   1.000
_cell.length_c   1.000
_cell.angle_alpha   90.00
_cell.angle_beta   90.00
_cell.angle_gamma   90.00
#
_symmetry.space_group_name_H-M   'P 1'
#
loop_
_entity.id
_entity.type
_entity.pdbx_description
1 polymer ?
#
loop_
_entity_poly.entity_id
_entity_poly.type
_entity_poly.pdbx_seq_one_letter_code
_entity_poly.pdbx_strand_id
1 'polypeptide(L)'
;QQISIHNGLWILFVRVESGPNSFVIKAAKSILVFDLSLVCLVIAMIWASPIIVAIKLFFIMLVIIYGAVTVEDFRRSKPNVLVYSPQTNRWLYNQQPVSLQSQQFLTASLVILYFFSVDQKKISLVIAADSMPKDQHIRLRKLIIAWSRTANRS
;
A
#
# COMPACT_ATOMS: atom_id res chain seq x y z
N GLN A 1 43.41 -9.13 8.26
CA GLN A 1 42.03 -9.42 7.85
C GLN A 1 41.81 -8.80 6.48
N GLN A 2 41.84 -9.65 5.45
CA GLN A 2 41.62 -9.23 4.04
C GLN A 2 40.12 -9.09 3.77
N ILE A 3 39.71 -7.90 3.34
CA ILE A 3 38.39 -7.65 2.80
C ILE A 3 38.47 -7.93 1.30
N SER A 4 37.96 -9.09 0.88
CA SER A 4 37.79 -9.43 -0.53
C SER A 4 36.54 -8.76 -1.05
N ILE A 5 36.70 -7.76 -1.92
CA ILE A 5 35.60 -7.11 -2.63
C ILE A 5 35.29 -7.99 -3.83
N HIS A 6 34.25 -8.83 -3.71
CA HIS A 6 33.62 -9.48 -4.86
C HIS A 6 32.36 -8.71 -5.23
N ASN A 7 32.37 -8.13 -6.43
CA ASN A 7 31.20 -7.61 -7.13
C ASN A 7 30.23 -8.77 -7.38
N GLY A 8 29.29 -8.93 -6.50
CA GLY A 8 28.17 -9.86 -6.61
C GLY A 8 26.91 -9.19 -6.11
N LEU A 9 25.93 -9.21 -6.98
CA LEU A 9 24.56 -8.75 -6.81
C LEU A 9 24.03 -9.18 -5.42
N TRP A 10 24.16 -8.31 -4.42
CA TRP A 10 23.57 -8.53 -3.11
C TRP A 10 22.07 -8.33 -3.25
N ILE A 11 21.38 -9.41 -3.65
CA ILE A 11 19.96 -9.58 -3.28
C ILE A 11 20.00 -9.79 -1.77
N LEU A 12 19.97 -8.70 -1.05
CA LEU A 12 19.74 -8.70 0.39
C LEU A 12 18.34 -9.23 0.60
N PHE A 13 18.22 -10.55 0.70
CA PHE A 13 17.10 -11.20 1.35
C PHE A 13 17.16 -10.72 2.80
N VAL A 14 16.68 -9.52 3.05
CA VAL A 14 16.33 -9.13 4.40
C VAL A 14 15.20 -10.06 4.79
N ARG A 15 15.56 -11.13 5.47
CA ARG A 15 14.62 -11.95 6.23
C ARG A 15 13.97 -10.98 7.19
N VAL A 16 12.81 -10.45 6.78
CA VAL A 16 11.97 -9.67 7.68
C VAL A 16 11.60 -10.65 8.77
N GLU A 17 12.36 -10.62 9.85
CA GLU A 17 11.97 -11.35 11.06
C GLU A 17 10.57 -10.85 11.37
N SER A 18 9.62 -11.76 11.25
CA SER A 18 8.21 -11.52 11.55
C SER A 18 8.08 -11.38 13.07
N GLY A 19 8.68 -10.32 13.59
CA GLY A 19 8.54 -9.92 14.97
C GLY A 19 7.07 -9.57 15.27
N PRO A 20 6.68 -9.59 16.52
CA PRO A 20 5.29 -9.36 16.92
C PRO A 20 4.70 -8.03 16.44
N ASN A 21 5.51 -7.08 16.01
CA ASN A 21 5.10 -5.74 15.58
C ASN A 21 5.51 -5.41 14.13
N SER A 22 5.78 -6.42 13.29
CA SER A 22 6.04 -6.25 11.87
C SER A 22 4.81 -6.66 11.05
N PHE A 23 4.41 -5.82 10.11
CA PHE A 23 3.24 -5.99 9.26
C PHE A 23 3.68 -5.95 7.79
N VAL A 24 3.46 -7.05 7.08
CA VAL A 24 3.73 -7.14 5.64
C VAL A 24 2.44 -6.83 4.90
N ILE A 25 2.43 -5.72 4.17
CA ILE A 25 1.28 -5.19 3.46
C ILE A 25 1.47 -5.51 1.98
N LYS A 26 0.59 -6.34 1.44
CA LYS A 26 0.54 -6.68 0.01
C LYS A 26 -0.45 -5.76 -0.71
N ALA A 27 -0.34 -5.69 -2.03
CA ALA A 27 -1.35 -5.01 -2.84
C ALA A 27 -2.71 -5.69 -2.64
N ALA A 28 -3.75 -4.89 -2.36
CA ALA A 28 -5.08 -5.38 -2.05
C ALA A 28 -5.82 -5.80 -3.33
N LYS A 29 -6.30 -7.02 -3.37
CA LYS A 29 -7.08 -7.54 -4.50
C LYS A 29 -8.41 -6.79 -4.66
N SER A 30 -9.02 -6.37 -3.56
CA SER A 30 -10.27 -5.59 -3.57
C SER A 30 -10.12 -4.26 -4.32
N ILE A 31 -8.98 -3.58 -4.18
CA ILE A 31 -8.69 -2.35 -4.91
C ILE A 31 -8.57 -2.63 -6.40
N LEU A 32 -7.86 -3.69 -6.79
CA LEU A 32 -7.75 -4.08 -8.19
C LEU A 32 -9.12 -4.44 -8.80
N VAL A 33 -9.94 -5.20 -8.09
CA VAL A 33 -11.29 -5.56 -8.56
C VAL A 33 -12.16 -4.33 -8.73
N PHE A 34 -12.09 -3.39 -7.81
CA PHE A 34 -12.82 -2.12 -7.90
C PHE A 34 -12.39 -1.31 -9.13
N ASP A 35 -11.10 -1.19 -9.36
CA ASP A 35 -10.53 -0.43 -10.49
C ASP A 35 -10.93 -1.08 -11.84
N LEU A 36 -10.84 -2.42 -11.94
CA LEU A 36 -11.29 -3.14 -13.13
C LEU A 36 -12.81 -3.04 -13.36
N SER A 37 -13.64 -3.04 -12.31
CA SER A 37 -15.08 -2.83 -12.46
C SER A 37 -15.39 -1.43 -12.98
N LEU A 38 -14.61 -0.44 -12.57
CA LEU A 38 -14.75 0.94 -13.05
C LEU A 38 -14.37 1.03 -14.54
N VAL A 39 -13.29 0.35 -14.94
CA VAL A 39 -12.91 0.19 -16.37
C VAL A 39 -14.04 -0.42 -17.19
N CYS A 40 -14.65 -1.53 -16.72
CA CYS A 40 -15.77 -2.16 -17.41
C CYS A 40 -16.98 -1.22 -17.54
N LEU A 41 -17.30 -0.48 -16.47
CA LEU A 41 -18.41 0.48 -16.47
C LEU A 41 -18.17 1.61 -17.50
N VAL A 42 -16.94 2.14 -17.57
CA VAL A 42 -16.58 3.18 -18.56
C VAL A 42 -16.73 2.65 -19.98
N ILE A 43 -16.28 1.42 -20.27
CA ILE A 43 -16.45 0.79 -21.57
C ILE A 43 -17.93 0.67 -21.92
N ALA A 44 -18.78 0.23 -20.99
CA ALA A 44 -20.22 0.12 -21.21
C ALA A 44 -20.87 1.48 -21.50
N MET A 45 -20.47 2.54 -20.81
CA MET A 45 -20.94 3.91 -21.06
C MET A 45 -20.51 4.44 -22.44
N ILE A 46 -19.27 4.18 -22.86
CA ILE A 46 -18.78 4.55 -24.20
C ILE A 46 -19.58 3.81 -25.26
N TRP A 47 -19.86 2.52 -25.04
CA TRP A 47 -20.63 1.73 -26.00
C TRP A 47 -22.07 2.21 -26.16
N ALA A 48 -22.73 2.59 -25.08
CA ALA A 48 -24.10 3.10 -25.06
C ALA A 48 -24.23 4.52 -25.61
N SER A 49 -23.14 5.29 -25.75
CA SER A 49 -23.18 6.67 -26.20
C SER A 49 -23.45 6.77 -27.72
N PRO A 50 -24.15 7.81 -28.23
CA PRO A 50 -24.42 8.01 -29.64
C PRO A 50 -23.24 8.66 -30.41
N ILE A 51 -22.01 8.27 -30.07
CA ILE A 51 -20.78 8.82 -30.68
C ILE A 51 -20.39 7.99 -31.93
N ILE A 52 -19.65 8.60 -32.87
CA ILE A 52 -19.15 7.95 -34.07
C ILE A 52 -18.25 6.74 -33.68
N VAL A 53 -18.45 5.62 -34.38
CA VAL A 53 -17.78 4.33 -34.06
C VAL A 53 -16.27 4.44 -33.97
N ALA A 54 -15.62 5.22 -34.87
CA ALA A 54 -14.16 5.39 -34.85
C ALA A 54 -13.66 6.02 -33.52
N ILE A 55 -14.41 7.00 -32.98
CA ILE A 55 -14.09 7.67 -31.73
C ILE A 55 -14.30 6.70 -30.56
N LYS A 56 -15.37 5.89 -30.59
CA LYS A 56 -15.60 4.84 -29.57
C LYS A 56 -14.43 3.88 -29.49
N LEU A 57 -13.99 3.35 -30.62
CA LEU A 57 -12.89 2.39 -30.68
C LEU A 57 -11.60 2.99 -30.12
N PHE A 58 -11.32 4.27 -30.43
CA PHE A 58 -10.16 4.97 -29.87
C PHE A 58 -10.21 5.05 -28.35
N PHE A 59 -11.35 5.47 -27.76
CA PHE A 59 -11.50 5.56 -26.31
C PHE A 59 -11.45 4.17 -25.64
N ILE A 60 -12.09 3.15 -26.22
CA ILE A 60 -12.02 1.77 -25.70
C ILE A 60 -10.58 1.28 -25.68
N MET A 61 -9.80 1.54 -26.74
CA MET A 61 -8.38 1.18 -26.78
C MET A 61 -7.59 1.85 -25.64
N LEU A 62 -7.79 3.15 -25.38
CA LEU A 62 -7.14 3.84 -24.27
C LEU A 62 -7.49 3.24 -22.90
N VAL A 63 -8.76 2.90 -22.69
CA VAL A 63 -9.24 2.30 -21.44
C VAL A 63 -8.67 0.90 -21.24
N ILE A 64 -8.53 0.11 -22.31
CA ILE A 64 -7.87 -1.21 -22.26
C ILE A 64 -6.40 -1.07 -21.91
N ILE A 65 -5.68 -0.11 -22.52
CA ILE A 65 -4.27 0.15 -22.21
C ILE A 65 -4.13 0.53 -20.72
N TYR A 66 -4.98 1.43 -20.21
CA TYR A 66 -4.99 1.80 -18.81
C TYR A 66 -5.19 0.58 -17.89
N GLY A 67 -6.20 -0.27 -18.19
CA GLY A 67 -6.46 -1.48 -17.44
C GLY A 67 -5.27 -2.46 -17.45
N ALA A 68 -4.60 -2.62 -18.60
CA ALA A 68 -3.42 -3.46 -18.72
C ALA A 68 -2.25 -2.94 -17.88
N VAL A 69 -2.00 -1.63 -17.89
CA VAL A 69 -0.97 -0.99 -17.05
C VAL A 69 -1.30 -1.19 -15.57
N THR A 70 -2.54 -0.97 -15.14
CA THR A 70 -2.97 -1.17 -13.75
C THR A 70 -2.73 -2.60 -13.27
N VAL A 71 -3.07 -3.60 -14.09
CA VAL A 71 -2.82 -5.02 -13.77
C VAL A 71 -1.33 -5.31 -13.67
N GLU A 72 -0.52 -4.76 -14.56
CA GLU A 72 0.93 -4.98 -14.54
C GLU A 72 1.57 -4.32 -13.32
N ASP A 73 1.17 -3.10 -12.96
CA ASP A 73 1.64 -2.41 -11.76
C ASP A 73 1.25 -3.18 -10.49
N PHE A 74 0.03 -3.75 -10.45
CA PHE A 74 -0.38 -4.62 -9.36
C PHE A 74 0.50 -5.87 -9.25
N ARG A 75 0.82 -6.52 -10.38
CA ARG A 75 1.68 -7.72 -10.41
C ARG A 75 3.11 -7.42 -9.98
N ARG A 76 3.63 -6.25 -10.35
CA ARG A 76 4.98 -5.79 -9.98
C ARG A 76 5.06 -5.17 -8.59
N SER A 77 3.93 -4.89 -7.96
CA SER A 77 3.88 -4.26 -6.65
C SER A 77 4.61 -5.09 -5.62
N LYS A 78 5.65 -4.49 -5.04
CA LYS A 78 6.40 -5.11 -3.94
C LYS A 78 5.62 -4.96 -2.64
N PRO A 79 5.69 -5.95 -1.75
CA PRO A 79 5.08 -5.82 -0.43
C PRO A 79 5.74 -4.69 0.35
N ASN A 80 4.93 -3.86 0.96
CA ASN A 80 5.40 -2.83 1.88
C ASN A 80 5.51 -3.42 3.29
N VAL A 81 6.50 -3.00 4.03
CA VAL A 81 6.74 -3.46 5.40
C VAL A 81 6.60 -2.30 6.36
N LEU A 82 5.69 -2.45 7.31
CA LEU A 82 5.48 -1.50 8.40
C LEU A 82 5.89 -2.17 9.70
N VAL A 83 6.79 -1.55 10.45
CA VAL A 83 7.29 -2.07 11.73
C VAL A 83 7.09 -1.01 12.81
N TYR A 84 6.58 -1.42 13.96
CA TYR A 84 6.55 -0.58 15.15
C TYR A 84 7.57 -1.09 16.17
N SER A 85 8.47 -0.21 16.60
CA SER A 85 9.41 -0.47 17.67
C SER A 85 8.90 0.09 19.00
N PRO A 86 8.43 -0.73 19.94
CA PRO A 86 7.92 -0.24 21.21
C PRO A 86 9.02 0.35 22.10
N GLN A 87 10.26 -0.11 21.94
CA GLN A 87 11.42 0.37 22.71
C GLN A 87 11.76 1.82 22.41
N THR A 88 11.67 2.21 21.12
CA THR A 88 11.98 3.56 20.66
C THR A 88 10.74 4.40 20.39
N ASN A 89 9.54 3.82 20.52
CA ASN A 89 8.24 4.42 20.16
C ASN A 89 8.22 4.99 18.74
N ARG A 90 8.89 4.31 17.80
CA ARG A 90 9.06 4.76 16.42
C ARG A 90 8.45 3.77 15.44
N TRP A 91 7.90 4.34 14.37
CA TRP A 91 7.43 3.60 13.22
C TRP A 91 8.49 3.58 12.11
N LEU A 92 8.64 2.43 11.46
CA LEU A 92 9.51 2.23 10.30
C LEU A 92 8.64 1.79 9.13
N TYR A 93 8.72 2.50 8.02
CA TYR A 93 8.07 2.13 6.76
C TYR A 93 9.15 1.81 5.73
N ASN A 94 9.17 0.56 5.23
CA ASN A 94 10.22 0.06 4.36
C ASN A 94 11.64 0.37 4.89
N GLN A 95 11.86 0.13 6.20
CA GLN A 95 13.10 0.40 6.93
C GLN A 95 13.45 1.89 7.13
N GLN A 96 12.66 2.80 6.63
CA GLN A 96 12.85 4.24 6.87
C GLN A 96 12.04 4.69 8.08
N PRO A 97 12.61 5.48 8.99
CA PRO A 97 11.87 6.03 10.11
C PRO A 97 10.82 7.02 9.61
N VAL A 98 9.60 6.87 10.13
CA VAL A 98 8.47 7.72 9.78
C VAL A 98 7.76 8.18 11.04
N SER A 99 7.22 9.39 11.00
CA SER A 99 6.39 9.94 12.07
C SER A 99 4.92 9.77 11.71
N LEU A 100 4.20 9.01 12.52
CA LEU A 100 2.76 8.79 12.34
C LEU A 100 2.01 10.04 12.80
N GLN A 101 1.05 10.53 12.01
CA GLN A 101 0.19 11.65 12.40
C GLN A 101 -0.84 11.17 13.44
N SER A 102 -1.38 12.10 14.23
CA SER A 102 -2.44 11.79 15.19
C SER A 102 -3.77 11.45 14.53
N GLN A 103 -4.04 12.05 13.36
CA GLN A 103 -5.26 11.79 12.60
C GLN A 103 -5.05 10.62 11.67
N GLN A 104 -5.75 9.52 11.95
CA GLN A 104 -5.76 8.29 11.16
C GLN A 104 -7.19 7.90 10.86
N PHE A 105 -7.43 7.30 9.70
CA PHE A 105 -8.74 6.77 9.36
C PHE A 105 -8.75 5.25 9.56
N LEU A 106 -9.59 4.78 10.48
CA LEU A 106 -9.62 3.37 10.89
C LEU A 106 -11.05 2.83 10.81
N THR A 107 -11.28 1.91 9.87
CA THR A 107 -12.53 1.12 9.79
C THR A 107 -12.24 -0.37 9.92
N ALA A 108 -13.29 -1.19 9.88
CA ALA A 108 -13.14 -2.64 9.92
C ALA A 108 -12.45 -3.19 8.65
N SER A 109 -12.68 -2.56 7.51
CA SER A 109 -12.21 -3.01 6.19
C SER A 109 -11.10 -2.16 5.58
N LEU A 110 -10.87 -0.95 6.11
CA LEU A 110 -9.91 -0.01 5.55
C LEU A 110 -9.19 0.74 6.66
N VAL A 111 -7.88 0.84 6.54
CA VAL A 111 -7.01 1.66 7.38
C VAL A 111 -6.24 2.61 6.48
N ILE A 112 -6.31 3.91 6.74
CA ILE A 112 -5.50 4.91 6.05
C ILE A 112 -4.56 5.54 7.06
N LEU A 113 -3.27 5.35 6.87
CA LEU A 113 -2.22 5.87 7.72
C LEU A 113 -1.55 7.06 7.04
N TYR A 114 -1.39 8.12 7.77
CA TYR A 114 -0.68 9.32 7.33
C TYR A 114 0.62 9.45 8.10
N PHE A 115 1.73 9.51 7.34
CA PHE A 115 3.08 9.64 7.88
C PHE A 115 3.77 10.88 7.34
N PHE A 116 4.76 11.33 8.09
CA PHE A 116 5.81 12.18 7.57
C PHE A 116 7.10 11.37 7.46
N SER A 117 7.72 11.40 6.28
CA SER A 117 9.08 10.90 6.09
C SER A 117 10.08 11.83 6.80
N VAL A 118 11.34 11.37 6.93
CA VAL A 118 12.46 12.21 7.43
C VAL A 118 12.57 13.51 6.64
N ASP A 119 12.32 13.46 5.32
CA ASP A 119 12.32 14.63 4.42
C ASP A 119 11.05 15.48 4.51
N GLN A 120 10.23 15.31 5.56
CA GLN A 120 8.96 16.02 5.76
C GLN A 120 7.92 15.80 4.64
N LYS A 121 8.12 14.82 3.76
CA LYS A 121 7.13 14.46 2.76
C LYS A 121 5.98 13.71 3.41
N LYS A 122 4.75 14.15 3.13
CA LYS A 122 3.54 13.47 3.56
C LYS A 122 3.34 12.21 2.73
N ILE A 123 3.24 11.08 3.38
CA ILE A 123 2.96 9.76 2.78
C ILE A 123 1.62 9.29 3.33
N SER A 124 0.73 8.86 2.44
CA SER A 124 -0.51 8.18 2.80
C SER A 124 -0.43 6.71 2.41
N LEU A 125 -0.69 5.83 3.36
CA LEU A 125 -0.70 4.38 3.15
C LEU A 125 -2.11 3.85 3.35
N VAL A 126 -2.70 3.33 2.28
CA VAL A 126 -4.02 2.71 2.28
C VAL A 126 -3.86 1.20 2.46
N ILE A 127 -4.45 0.66 3.51
CA ILE A 127 -4.39 -0.75 3.88
C ILE A 127 -5.80 -1.30 3.91
N ALA A 128 -6.16 -2.08 2.90
CA ALA A 128 -7.44 -2.79 2.87
C ALA A 128 -7.36 -4.10 3.69
N ALA A 129 -8.48 -4.61 4.15
CA ALA A 129 -8.54 -5.80 5.00
C ALA A 129 -7.94 -7.06 4.34
N ASP A 130 -7.96 -7.12 3.00
CA ASP A 130 -7.41 -8.22 2.20
C ASP A 130 -5.93 -8.06 1.83
N SER A 131 -5.30 -6.92 2.19
CA SER A 131 -3.87 -6.69 1.95
C SER A 131 -2.95 -7.44 2.92
N MET A 132 -3.51 -7.99 3.99
CA MET A 132 -2.79 -8.77 5.00
C MET A 132 -3.73 -9.79 5.68
N PRO A 133 -3.20 -10.81 6.44
CA PRO A 133 -4.02 -11.72 7.23
C PRO A 133 -4.92 -10.96 8.23
N LYS A 134 -6.15 -11.43 8.41
CA LYS A 134 -7.17 -10.79 9.25
C LYS A 134 -6.67 -10.49 10.67
N ASP A 135 -5.92 -11.42 11.27
CA ASP A 135 -5.39 -11.25 12.62
C ASP A 135 -4.35 -10.13 12.69
N GLN A 136 -3.52 -10.00 11.65
CA GLN A 136 -2.54 -8.90 11.55
C GLN A 136 -3.25 -7.56 11.37
N HIS A 137 -4.32 -7.51 10.56
CA HIS A 137 -5.10 -6.29 10.37
C HIS A 137 -5.76 -5.83 11.68
N ILE A 138 -6.37 -6.75 12.44
CA ILE A 138 -6.97 -6.45 13.75
C ILE A 138 -5.90 -5.96 14.73
N ARG A 139 -4.74 -6.61 14.74
CA ARG A 139 -3.63 -6.27 15.61
C ARG A 139 -3.06 -4.89 15.29
N LEU A 140 -2.84 -4.59 14.01
CA LEU A 140 -2.39 -3.28 13.55
C LEU A 140 -3.33 -2.18 14.02
N ARG A 141 -4.65 -2.34 13.84
CA ARG A 141 -5.65 -1.38 14.30
C ARG A 141 -5.59 -1.13 15.80
N LYS A 142 -5.52 -2.20 16.61
CA LYS A 142 -5.40 -2.08 18.07
C LYS A 142 -4.14 -1.30 18.46
N LEU A 143 -3.03 -1.57 17.79
CA LEU A 143 -1.75 -0.93 18.05
C LEU A 143 -1.78 0.56 17.68
N ILE A 144 -2.40 0.93 16.57
CA ILE A 144 -2.55 2.34 16.17
C ILE A 144 -3.45 3.09 17.15
N ILE A 145 -4.56 2.49 17.59
CA ILE A 145 -5.46 3.10 18.58
C ILE A 145 -4.74 3.29 19.92
N ALA A 146 -3.97 2.32 20.37
CA ALA A 146 -3.18 2.44 21.60
C ALA A 146 -2.14 3.55 21.49
N TRP A 147 -1.43 3.62 20.36
CA TRP A 147 -0.43 4.64 20.08
C TRP A 147 -1.05 6.04 20.03
N SER A 148 -2.19 6.23 19.36
CA SER A 148 -2.86 7.53 19.26
C SER A 148 -3.32 8.07 20.61
N ARG A 149 -3.69 7.19 21.54
CA ARG A 149 -4.05 7.57 22.91
C ARG A 149 -2.86 8.07 23.73
N THR A 150 -1.69 7.48 23.50
CA THR A 150 -0.45 7.92 24.18
C THR A 150 0.07 9.22 23.58
N ALA A 151 0.02 9.38 22.26
CA ALA A 151 0.46 10.58 21.57
C ALA A 151 -0.39 11.83 21.90
N ASN A 152 -1.67 11.66 22.23
CA ASN A 152 -2.55 12.78 22.62
C ASN A 152 -2.43 13.18 24.11
N ARG A 153 -1.63 12.46 24.90
CA ARG A 153 -1.43 12.75 26.33
C ARG A 153 -0.10 13.46 26.64
N SER A 154 0.77 13.55 25.66
CA SER A 154 2.06 14.27 25.72
C SER A 154 1.95 15.63 25.06
#